data_36472636841da99ba435ee36c01cf0a4
#
_entry.id   36472636841da99ba435ee36c01cf0a4
#
_cell.length_a   1.000
_cell.length_b   1.000
_cell.length_c   1.000
_cell.angle_alpha   90.00
_cell.angle_beta   90.00
_cell.angle_gamma   90.00
#
_symmetry.space_group_name_H-M   'P 1'
#
loop_
_entity.id
_entity.type
_entity.pdbx_description
1 polymer ?
#
loop_
_entity_poly.entity_id
_entity_poly.type
_entity_poly.pdbx_seq_one_letter_code
_entity_poly.pdbx_strand_id
1 'polypeptide(L)'
;PGVYDAWDILPNYKDVQVALNVDKPLALVSSDGTSAEFAVTFTTEKSTWKMILRFFADSRAIEVENVVDWDEKHKLVKVNFGPDVLTRELVCDTSAGFVKRDLTKNTSWQQARFEVCHHKWCDMSESGSGIAIINECKYGVGLEKDEISLSLLRATIRPDITSDIGHHDFCYTILPHSGDAVEAQVNKTAMEYNVPLCKSNVTVPAALRDTLNNCGLYLQAMKCSEDGQYLILRLSEQDGRRGKIAFPFEVQTMNLIEDIEGSTKVISYHPFELITVAVKPEDL
;
A
#
# COMPACT_ATOMS: atom_id res chain seq x y z
N PRO A 1 -14.68 22.38 2.74
CA PRO A 1 -13.75 22.28 1.62
C PRO A 1 -13.60 23.62 0.88
N GLY A 2 -12.45 23.83 0.21
CA GLY A 2 -12.17 25.05 -0.54
C GLY A 2 -12.99 25.17 -1.85
N VAL A 3 -12.77 26.25 -2.57
CA VAL A 3 -13.47 26.53 -3.85
C VAL A 3 -13.08 25.47 -4.91
N TYR A 4 -11.85 24.92 -4.84
CA TYR A 4 -11.31 23.89 -5.73
C TYR A 4 -11.09 22.59 -4.94
N ASP A 5 -12.16 22.04 -4.45
CA ASP A 5 -12.16 20.96 -3.48
C ASP A 5 -11.65 19.60 -4.00
N ALA A 6 -11.41 19.44 -5.31
CA ALA A 6 -10.71 18.30 -5.86
C ALA A 6 -9.17 18.37 -5.62
N TRP A 7 -8.62 19.57 -5.50
CA TRP A 7 -7.18 19.79 -5.37
C TRP A 7 -6.76 20.24 -3.99
N ASP A 8 -7.68 20.79 -3.20
CA ASP A 8 -7.37 21.47 -1.95
C ASP A 8 -8.25 20.98 -0.80
N ILE A 9 -7.64 20.79 0.37
CA ILE A 9 -8.28 20.49 1.64
C ILE A 9 -7.93 21.61 2.60
N LEU A 10 -8.93 22.28 3.19
CA LEU A 10 -8.68 23.34 4.15
C LEU A 10 -8.03 22.79 5.43
N PRO A 11 -7.04 23.49 6.02
CA PRO A 11 -6.37 23.03 7.24
C PRO A 11 -7.31 22.80 8.43
N ASN A 12 -8.44 23.50 8.44
CA ASN A 12 -9.45 23.41 9.49
C ASN A 12 -10.60 22.44 9.17
N TYR A 13 -10.44 21.51 8.22
CA TYR A 13 -11.50 20.56 7.85
C TYR A 13 -11.97 19.70 9.02
N LYS A 14 -11.13 19.51 10.04
CA LYS A 14 -11.46 18.75 11.25
C LYS A 14 -12.36 19.50 12.23
N ASP A 15 -12.55 20.83 12.07
CA ASP A 15 -13.43 21.62 12.93
C ASP A 15 -14.92 21.27 12.73
N VAL A 16 -15.24 20.67 11.56
CA VAL A 16 -16.60 20.25 11.22
C VAL A 16 -16.58 18.76 10.87
N GLN A 17 -16.70 17.93 11.89
CA GLN A 17 -16.78 16.48 11.74
C GLN A 17 -18.22 16.02 12.01
N VAL A 18 -18.67 15.06 11.21
CA VAL A 18 -19.95 14.39 11.39
C VAL A 18 -19.69 12.89 11.35
N ALA A 19 -20.03 12.21 12.45
CA ALA A 19 -19.96 10.75 12.47
C ALA A 19 -21.09 10.17 11.60
N LEU A 20 -20.80 9.05 10.95
CA LEU A 20 -21.82 8.27 10.26
C LEU A 20 -22.80 7.66 11.30
N ASN A 21 -24.06 7.64 10.98
CA ASN A 21 -25.07 6.99 11.83
C ASN A 21 -24.97 5.47 11.68
N VAL A 22 -24.93 4.76 12.80
CA VAL A 22 -24.99 3.29 12.80
C VAL A 22 -26.44 2.87 12.61
N ASP A 23 -26.74 2.29 11.44
CA ASP A 23 -28.06 1.72 11.13
C ASP A 23 -28.18 0.29 11.67
N LYS A 24 -27.16 -0.55 11.35
CA LYS A 24 -27.05 -1.90 11.89
C LYS A 24 -25.74 -2.03 12.66
N PRO A 25 -25.78 -2.34 13.95
CA PRO A 25 -24.56 -2.47 14.76
C PRO A 25 -23.70 -3.63 14.28
N LEU A 26 -22.42 -3.61 14.66
CA LEU A 26 -21.48 -4.68 14.34
C LEU A 26 -22.01 -6.03 14.86
N ALA A 27 -22.15 -6.98 13.95
CA ALA A 27 -22.64 -8.31 14.27
C ALA A 27 -21.86 -9.38 13.49
N LEU A 28 -21.72 -10.57 14.08
CA LEU A 28 -21.16 -11.74 13.42
C LEU A 28 -22.11 -12.16 12.27
N VAL A 29 -21.56 -12.28 11.07
CA VAL A 29 -22.29 -12.71 9.86
C VAL A 29 -22.03 -14.19 9.57
N SER A 30 -20.77 -14.61 9.63
CA SER A 30 -20.37 -15.97 9.38
C SER A 30 -19.12 -16.36 10.17
N SER A 31 -18.95 -17.66 10.43
CA SER A 31 -17.71 -18.23 10.96
C SER A 31 -17.66 -19.71 10.59
N ASP A 32 -16.49 -20.17 10.13
CA ASP A 32 -16.25 -21.56 9.71
C ASP A 32 -15.11 -22.25 10.48
N GLY A 33 -14.57 -21.60 11.51
CA GLY A 33 -13.44 -22.09 12.31
C GLY A 33 -12.08 -21.72 11.75
N THR A 34 -11.99 -21.29 10.48
CA THR A 34 -10.77 -20.76 9.86
C THR A 34 -10.86 -19.25 9.66
N SER A 35 -12.07 -18.74 9.53
CA SER A 35 -12.35 -17.30 9.39
C SER A 35 -13.62 -16.90 10.14
N ALA A 36 -13.73 -15.60 10.43
CA ALA A 36 -14.94 -14.99 10.98
C ALA A 36 -15.18 -13.64 10.29
N GLU A 37 -16.43 -13.41 9.88
CA GLU A 37 -16.87 -12.17 9.27
C GLU A 37 -17.84 -11.43 10.19
N PHE A 38 -17.57 -10.15 10.39
CA PHE A 38 -18.46 -9.22 11.06
C PHE A 38 -18.89 -8.12 10.10
N ALA A 39 -20.11 -7.67 10.22
CA ALA A 39 -20.60 -6.56 9.40
C ALA A 39 -21.25 -5.47 10.27
N VAL A 40 -21.07 -4.23 9.83
CA VAL A 40 -21.75 -3.04 10.34
C VAL A 40 -22.28 -2.24 9.16
N THR A 41 -23.42 -1.59 9.34
CA THR A 41 -23.98 -0.70 8.32
C THR A 41 -24.14 0.70 8.89
N PHE A 42 -23.68 1.68 8.13
CA PHE A 42 -23.84 3.09 8.43
C PHE A 42 -24.76 3.74 7.41
N THR A 43 -25.40 4.83 7.80
CA THR A 43 -26.21 5.67 6.93
C THR A 43 -25.92 7.15 7.13
N THR A 44 -26.14 7.91 6.08
CA THR A 44 -26.33 9.36 6.12
C THR A 44 -27.76 9.68 5.66
N GLU A 45 -28.05 10.94 5.34
CA GLU A 45 -29.36 11.30 4.77
C GLU A 45 -29.63 10.64 3.41
N LYS A 46 -28.57 10.38 2.61
CA LYS A 46 -28.72 9.93 1.21
C LYS A 46 -27.86 8.72 0.87
N SER A 47 -26.97 8.31 1.75
CA SER A 47 -25.97 7.28 1.47
C SER A 47 -26.08 6.11 2.42
N THR A 48 -25.68 4.94 1.94
CA THR A 48 -25.52 3.74 2.75
C THR A 48 -24.09 3.21 2.63
N TRP A 49 -23.58 2.68 3.73
CA TRP A 49 -22.24 2.13 3.81
C TRP A 49 -22.25 0.84 4.60
N LYS A 50 -21.96 -0.28 3.95
CA LYS A 50 -21.74 -1.56 4.61
C LYS A 50 -20.24 -1.82 4.71
N MET A 51 -19.76 -2.07 5.91
CA MET A 51 -18.39 -2.48 6.20
C MET A 51 -18.39 -3.92 6.67
N ILE A 52 -17.51 -4.74 6.10
CA ILE A 52 -17.33 -6.16 6.46
C ILE A 52 -15.90 -6.33 6.93
N LEU A 53 -15.72 -6.80 8.15
CA LEU A 53 -14.42 -7.10 8.74
C LEU A 53 -14.22 -8.62 8.71
N ARG A 54 -13.11 -9.08 8.09
CA ARG A 54 -12.72 -10.49 8.03
C ARG A 54 -11.49 -10.74 8.87
N PHE A 55 -11.60 -11.72 9.74
CA PHE A 55 -10.53 -12.22 10.59
C PHE A 55 -10.19 -13.64 10.17
N PHE A 56 -8.90 -13.99 10.15
CA PHE A 56 -8.40 -15.31 9.78
C PHE A 56 -7.63 -15.93 10.94
N ALA A 57 -7.79 -17.23 11.15
CA ALA A 57 -7.17 -17.94 12.28
C ALA A 57 -5.64 -17.98 12.21
N ASP A 58 -5.08 -17.92 10.99
CA ASP A 58 -3.65 -18.02 10.69
C ASP A 58 -3.00 -16.67 10.30
N SER A 59 -3.76 -15.57 10.38
CA SER A 59 -3.27 -14.24 10.01
C SER A 59 -3.55 -13.20 11.10
N ARG A 60 -2.64 -12.23 11.22
CA ARG A 60 -2.88 -11.02 12.03
C ARG A 60 -3.62 -9.93 11.25
N ALA A 61 -3.69 -10.08 9.93
CA ALA A 61 -4.37 -9.12 9.08
C ALA A 61 -5.88 -9.15 9.30
N ILE A 62 -6.47 -7.98 9.39
CA ILE A 62 -7.93 -7.77 9.43
C ILE A 62 -8.29 -7.09 8.11
N GLU A 63 -8.95 -7.84 7.23
CA GLU A 63 -9.43 -7.27 5.98
C GLU A 63 -10.73 -6.51 6.20
N VAL A 64 -10.85 -5.34 5.60
CA VAL A 64 -12.04 -4.48 5.69
C VAL A 64 -12.54 -4.19 4.29
N GLU A 65 -13.61 -4.85 3.91
CA GLU A 65 -14.34 -4.60 2.67
C GLU A 65 -15.40 -3.54 2.90
N ASN A 66 -15.52 -2.62 1.97
CA ASN A 66 -16.47 -1.52 2.03
C ASN A 66 -17.33 -1.54 0.76
N VAL A 67 -18.64 -1.58 0.96
CA VAL A 67 -19.67 -1.47 -0.09
C VAL A 67 -20.47 -0.22 0.20
N VAL A 68 -20.39 0.75 -0.69
CA VAL A 68 -20.90 2.10 -0.44
C VAL A 68 -21.77 2.56 -1.60
N ASP A 69 -23.02 2.94 -1.31
CA ASP A 69 -23.84 3.73 -2.20
C ASP A 69 -23.82 5.18 -1.71
N TRP A 70 -23.06 6.04 -2.41
CA TRP A 70 -22.76 7.39 -1.98
C TRP A 70 -23.50 8.45 -2.80
N ASP A 71 -24.27 9.31 -2.14
CA ASP A 71 -24.97 10.48 -2.76
C ASP A 71 -24.82 11.76 -1.92
N GLU A 72 -23.69 11.91 -1.24
CA GLU A 72 -23.36 13.15 -0.53
C GLU A 72 -22.32 13.96 -1.33
N LYS A 73 -22.47 15.29 -1.30
CA LYS A 73 -21.58 16.21 -2.00
C LYS A 73 -20.74 17.01 -1.02
N HIS A 74 -19.55 17.41 -1.47
CA HIS A 74 -18.67 18.30 -0.74
C HIS A 74 -18.29 17.73 0.64
N LYS A 75 -18.05 16.42 0.69
CA LYS A 75 -17.66 15.67 1.88
C LYS A 75 -16.32 14.98 1.68
N LEU A 76 -15.48 15.01 2.69
CA LEU A 76 -14.29 14.17 2.80
C LEU A 76 -14.60 13.06 3.81
N VAL A 77 -14.61 11.82 3.36
CA VAL A 77 -14.85 10.66 4.22
C VAL A 77 -13.51 10.05 4.60
N LYS A 78 -13.31 9.86 5.88
CA LYS A 78 -12.09 9.27 6.43
C LYS A 78 -12.43 8.16 7.42
N VAL A 79 -11.53 7.20 7.53
CA VAL A 79 -11.48 6.27 8.64
C VAL A 79 -10.24 6.56 9.47
N ASN A 80 -10.43 6.60 10.78
CA ASN A 80 -9.37 6.95 11.73
C ASN A 80 -9.02 5.73 12.58
N PHE A 81 -7.73 5.45 12.68
CA PHE A 81 -7.16 4.40 13.52
C PHE A 81 -6.29 5.07 14.57
N GLY A 82 -6.61 4.87 15.85
CA GLY A 82 -5.84 5.39 16.97
C GLY A 82 -5.00 4.29 17.63
N PRO A 83 -3.85 3.91 17.05
CA PRO A 83 -2.99 2.91 17.66
C PRO A 83 -2.32 3.46 18.91
N ASP A 84 -2.17 2.61 19.93
CA ASP A 84 -1.35 2.91 21.10
C ASP A 84 0.13 2.66 20.76
N VAL A 85 0.69 3.51 19.91
CA VAL A 85 2.06 3.44 19.40
C VAL A 85 2.73 4.79 19.54
N LEU A 86 3.87 4.83 20.24
CA LEU A 86 4.65 6.05 20.43
C LEU A 86 5.68 6.24 19.32
N THR A 87 5.31 7.00 18.29
CA THR A 87 6.19 7.28 17.17
C THR A 87 6.22 8.78 16.81
N ARG A 88 7.22 9.19 16.05
CA ARG A 88 7.33 10.53 15.46
C ARG A 88 7.19 10.52 13.95
N GLU A 89 7.05 9.37 13.36
CA GLU A 89 7.06 9.19 11.92
C GLU A 89 5.89 8.31 11.48
N LEU A 90 5.24 8.69 10.38
CA LEU A 90 4.43 7.80 9.56
C LEU A 90 5.29 7.35 8.38
N VAL A 91 5.54 6.07 8.26
CA VAL A 91 6.23 5.50 7.09
C VAL A 91 5.20 5.29 5.98
N CYS A 92 5.48 5.83 4.80
CA CYS A 92 4.56 5.79 3.66
C CYS A 92 5.24 5.13 2.47
N ASP A 93 4.62 4.12 1.91
CA ASP A 93 5.06 3.51 0.66
C ASP A 93 5.05 4.51 -0.50
N THR A 94 5.99 4.34 -1.40
CA THR A 94 6.14 5.09 -2.66
C THR A 94 6.45 4.13 -3.81
N SER A 95 6.58 4.63 -5.03
CA SER A 95 6.76 3.79 -6.23
C SER A 95 7.96 2.84 -6.19
N ALA A 96 9.03 3.21 -5.46
CA ALA A 96 10.27 2.43 -5.42
C ALA A 96 10.89 2.42 -4.01
N GLY A 97 10.07 2.23 -2.99
CA GLY A 97 10.49 2.20 -1.60
C GLY A 97 9.52 2.92 -0.71
N PHE A 98 9.99 3.57 0.34
CA PHE A 98 9.16 4.32 1.27
C PHE A 98 9.79 5.66 1.66
N VAL A 99 8.98 6.55 2.20
CA VAL A 99 9.41 7.80 2.82
C VAL A 99 8.88 7.88 4.25
N LYS A 100 9.67 8.48 5.14
CA LYS A 100 9.27 8.76 6.50
C LYS A 100 8.69 10.18 6.56
N ARG A 101 7.46 10.29 7.06
CA ARG A 101 6.72 11.54 7.21
C ARG A 101 6.74 11.93 8.68
N ASP A 102 7.32 13.08 9.00
CA ASP A 102 7.37 13.62 10.35
C ASP A 102 5.96 14.01 10.83
N LEU A 103 5.57 13.49 11.99
CA LEU A 103 4.30 13.75 12.65
C LEU A 103 4.35 14.98 13.57
N THR A 104 5.53 15.58 13.78
CA THR A 104 5.66 16.79 14.57
C THR A 104 5.14 18.00 13.81
N LYS A 105 4.57 18.97 14.53
CA LYS A 105 3.97 20.20 13.96
C LYS A 105 4.60 21.46 14.56
N ASN A 106 5.93 21.47 14.72
CA ASN A 106 6.66 22.56 15.37
C ASN A 106 6.90 23.76 14.46
N THR A 107 6.89 23.55 13.14
CA THR A 107 7.12 24.62 12.17
C THR A 107 5.89 24.81 11.27
N SER A 108 5.79 25.98 10.61
CA SER A 108 4.72 26.24 9.63
C SER A 108 4.72 25.24 8.45
N TRP A 109 5.89 24.76 8.06
CA TRP A 109 6.05 23.73 7.04
C TRP A 109 5.45 22.38 7.47
N GLN A 110 5.69 21.98 8.73
CA GLN A 110 5.13 20.77 9.29
C GLN A 110 3.61 20.89 9.50
N GLN A 111 3.15 22.05 9.94
CA GLN A 111 1.71 22.33 10.07
C GLN A 111 0.98 22.29 8.73
N ALA A 112 1.61 22.77 7.66
CA ALA A 112 1.03 22.77 6.31
C ALA A 112 0.91 21.37 5.70
N ARG A 113 1.71 20.40 6.18
CA ARG A 113 1.66 18.99 5.74
C ARG A 113 0.71 18.19 6.62
N PHE A 114 -0.57 18.48 6.61
CA PHE A 114 -1.57 17.76 7.38
C PHE A 114 -2.20 16.57 6.63
N GLU A 115 -2.08 16.55 5.30
CA GLU A 115 -2.45 15.43 4.41
C GLU A 115 -1.30 15.10 3.48
N VAL A 116 -1.01 13.83 3.28
CA VAL A 116 0.04 13.33 2.40
C VAL A 116 -0.45 12.12 1.60
N CYS A 117 0.31 11.74 0.59
CA CYS A 117 0.04 10.51 -0.14
C CYS A 117 0.95 9.37 0.33
N HIS A 118 0.42 8.17 0.24
CA HIS A 118 1.11 6.90 0.25
C HIS A 118 0.57 6.05 -0.91
N HIS A 119 1.16 4.89 -1.17
CA HIS A 119 0.63 3.97 -2.19
C HIS A 119 0.00 2.75 -1.54
N LYS A 120 0.68 1.60 -1.57
CA LYS A 120 0.12 0.34 -1.09
C LYS A 120 -0.04 0.26 0.42
N TRP A 121 0.78 0.99 1.19
CA TRP A 121 0.74 0.93 2.65
C TRP A 121 1.25 2.20 3.33
N CYS A 122 0.81 2.40 4.56
CA CYS A 122 1.44 3.30 5.51
C CYS A 122 1.51 2.62 6.89
N ASP A 123 2.47 3.02 7.71
CA ASP A 123 2.82 2.34 8.95
C ASP A 123 3.19 3.31 10.08
N MET A 124 2.71 3.02 11.27
CA MET A 124 3.16 3.63 12.52
C MET A 124 3.75 2.54 13.41
N SER A 125 5.03 2.65 13.71
CA SER A 125 5.75 1.67 14.53
C SER A 125 6.58 2.32 15.62
N GLU A 126 6.74 1.59 16.71
CA GLU A 126 7.73 1.79 17.76
C GLU A 126 8.65 0.56 17.88
N SER A 127 9.57 0.56 18.85
CA SER A 127 10.62 -0.47 18.97
C SER A 127 10.14 -1.93 19.05
N GLY A 128 8.90 -2.21 19.38
CA GLY A 128 8.43 -3.59 19.63
C GLY A 128 7.15 -3.95 18.90
N SER A 129 6.43 -2.96 18.41
CA SER A 129 5.11 -3.14 17.81
C SER A 129 4.79 -2.04 16.82
N GLY A 130 3.91 -2.34 15.90
CA GLY A 130 3.41 -1.38 14.92
C GLY A 130 2.07 -1.81 14.35
N ILE A 131 1.53 -0.92 13.56
CA ILE A 131 0.32 -1.14 12.78
C ILE A 131 0.49 -0.54 11.40
N ALA A 132 0.29 -1.37 10.38
CA ALA A 132 0.23 -0.91 9.01
C ALA A 132 -1.21 -0.91 8.49
N ILE A 133 -1.52 0.06 7.65
CA ILE A 133 -2.72 0.08 6.83
C ILE A 133 -2.29 -0.19 5.38
N ILE A 134 -2.79 -1.30 4.85
CA ILE A 134 -2.56 -1.72 3.46
C ILE A 134 -3.84 -1.41 2.68
N ASN A 135 -3.71 -0.85 1.50
CA ASN A 135 -4.86 -0.51 0.66
C ASN A 135 -4.60 -0.77 -0.82
N GLU A 136 -5.68 -0.78 -1.61
CA GLU A 136 -5.63 -0.98 -3.06
C GLU A 136 -5.60 0.34 -3.83
N CYS A 137 -6.39 1.32 -3.42
CA CYS A 137 -6.66 2.52 -4.22
C CYS A 137 -6.92 3.80 -3.41
N LYS A 138 -6.71 3.79 -2.09
CA LYS A 138 -6.96 4.94 -1.21
C LYS A 138 -5.63 5.55 -0.76
N TYR A 139 -5.15 6.57 -1.48
CA TYR A 139 -3.78 7.06 -1.37
C TYR A 139 -3.59 8.27 -0.44
N GLY A 140 -4.66 8.85 0.06
CA GLY A 140 -4.60 10.00 0.97
C GLY A 140 -4.56 9.57 2.43
N VAL A 141 -3.63 10.12 3.22
CA VAL A 141 -3.56 9.89 4.65
C VAL A 141 -3.24 11.17 5.42
N GLY A 142 -3.95 11.39 6.52
CA GLY A 142 -3.69 12.50 7.43
C GLY A 142 -2.48 12.24 8.31
N LEU A 143 -1.69 13.29 8.54
CA LEU A 143 -0.53 13.27 9.43
C LEU A 143 -0.93 13.78 10.81
N GLU A 144 -1.28 12.87 11.71
CA GLU A 144 -1.55 13.15 13.11
C GLU A 144 -0.67 12.26 14.00
N LYS A 145 -0.31 12.77 15.17
CA LYS A 145 0.64 12.10 16.06
C LYS A 145 0.13 10.74 16.59
N ASP A 146 -1.16 10.66 16.86
CA ASP A 146 -1.75 9.53 17.56
C ASP A 146 -2.82 8.83 16.67
N GLU A 147 -2.80 9.09 15.36
CA GLU A 147 -3.86 8.64 14.45
C GLU A 147 -3.34 8.40 13.03
N ILE A 148 -3.71 7.28 12.44
CA ILE A 148 -3.66 7.07 10.99
C ILE A 148 -5.05 7.38 10.44
N SER A 149 -5.16 8.39 9.59
CA SER A 149 -6.42 8.88 9.06
C SER A 149 -6.48 8.68 7.55
N LEU A 150 -7.03 7.54 7.10
CA LEU A 150 -7.12 7.18 5.69
C LEU A 150 -8.30 7.88 5.01
N SER A 151 -8.05 8.54 3.88
CA SER A 151 -9.08 9.18 3.06
C SER A 151 -9.73 8.16 2.13
N LEU A 152 -11.06 8.04 2.19
CA LEU A 152 -11.82 7.01 1.46
C LEU A 152 -12.58 7.57 0.27
N LEU A 153 -13.36 8.65 0.46
CA LEU A 153 -14.08 9.35 -0.59
C LEU A 153 -13.92 10.85 -0.41
N ARG A 154 -13.84 11.58 -1.51
CA ARG A 154 -13.66 13.04 -1.48
C ARG A 154 -14.93 13.82 -1.82
N ALA A 155 -15.79 13.25 -2.66
CA ALA A 155 -17.07 13.77 -3.09
C ALA A 155 -17.04 15.27 -3.45
N THR A 156 -16.15 15.64 -4.34
CA THR A 156 -15.90 17.02 -4.74
C THR A 156 -17.08 17.58 -5.55
N ILE A 157 -17.18 18.90 -5.60
CA ILE A 157 -18.16 19.58 -6.45
C ILE A 157 -17.50 20.35 -7.61
N ARG A 158 -16.18 20.43 -7.63
CA ARG A 158 -15.40 21.08 -8.70
C ARG A 158 -14.12 20.30 -8.98
N PRO A 159 -13.78 20.06 -10.26
CA PRO A 159 -14.50 20.51 -11.47
C PRO A 159 -15.77 19.70 -11.79
N ASP A 160 -15.93 18.50 -11.21
CA ASP A 160 -17.05 17.61 -11.45
C ASP A 160 -17.97 17.55 -10.22
N ILE A 161 -19.23 17.99 -10.42
CA ILE A 161 -20.25 18.02 -9.35
C ILE A 161 -20.79 16.62 -9.02
N THR A 162 -20.48 15.61 -9.82
CA THR A 162 -20.91 14.23 -9.64
C THR A 162 -19.78 13.33 -9.16
N SER A 163 -18.61 13.89 -8.88
CA SER A 163 -17.46 13.20 -8.34
C SER A 163 -17.81 12.34 -7.13
N ASP A 164 -17.43 11.07 -7.16
CA ASP A 164 -17.71 10.04 -6.15
C ASP A 164 -19.21 9.74 -5.89
N ILE A 165 -20.14 10.31 -6.66
CA ILE A 165 -21.54 9.92 -6.58
C ILE A 165 -21.72 8.56 -7.26
N GLY A 166 -22.27 7.58 -6.54
CA GLY A 166 -22.54 6.25 -7.07
C GLY A 166 -22.12 5.12 -6.15
N HIS A 167 -22.00 3.94 -6.75
CA HIS A 167 -21.59 2.72 -6.06
C HIS A 167 -20.07 2.57 -6.03
N HIS A 168 -19.52 2.21 -4.87
CA HIS A 168 -18.10 1.97 -4.65
C HIS A 168 -17.89 0.69 -3.88
N ASP A 169 -16.97 -0.15 -4.39
CA ASP A 169 -16.41 -1.30 -3.69
C ASP A 169 -14.91 -1.07 -3.55
N PHE A 170 -14.40 -1.15 -2.33
CA PHE A 170 -12.97 -1.05 -2.06
C PHE A 170 -12.59 -1.73 -0.75
N CYS A 171 -11.34 -2.15 -0.68
CA CYS A 171 -10.79 -2.81 0.49
C CYS A 171 -9.59 -2.06 1.06
N TYR A 172 -9.35 -2.27 2.34
CA TYR A 172 -8.08 -2.02 3.00
C TYR A 172 -7.86 -3.07 4.10
N THR A 173 -6.62 -3.23 4.52
CA THR A 173 -6.27 -4.20 5.55
C THR A 173 -5.58 -3.50 6.71
N ILE A 174 -5.97 -3.84 7.92
CA ILE A 174 -5.30 -3.45 9.16
C ILE A 174 -4.35 -4.57 9.53
N LEU A 175 -3.04 -4.29 9.61
CA LEU A 175 -2.01 -5.28 9.92
C LEU A 175 -1.26 -4.89 11.20
N PRO A 176 -1.68 -5.36 12.38
CA PRO A 176 -0.86 -5.28 13.59
C PRO A 176 0.36 -6.19 13.46
N HIS A 177 1.54 -5.70 13.87
CA HIS A 177 2.77 -6.47 13.73
C HIS A 177 3.77 -6.19 14.86
N SER A 178 4.82 -7.00 14.95
CA SER A 178 5.94 -6.79 15.85
C SER A 178 7.11 -6.17 15.07
N GLY A 179 7.89 -5.32 15.73
CA GLY A 179 9.00 -4.61 15.09
C GLY A 179 8.53 -3.44 14.21
N ASP A 180 9.43 -2.95 13.37
CA ASP A 180 9.11 -1.91 12.39
C ASP A 180 8.54 -2.49 11.07
N ALA A 181 8.15 -1.62 10.16
CA ALA A 181 7.57 -2.00 8.86
C ALA A 181 8.47 -2.92 8.02
N VAL A 182 9.79 -2.74 8.10
CA VAL A 182 10.76 -3.54 7.36
C VAL A 182 10.98 -4.91 8.01
N GLU A 183 11.08 -4.95 9.34
CA GLU A 183 11.19 -6.20 10.11
C GLU A 183 9.94 -7.07 9.95
N ALA A 184 8.77 -6.44 9.95
CA ALA A 184 7.47 -7.07 9.76
C ALA A 184 7.16 -7.43 8.30
N GLN A 185 8.02 -7.08 7.36
CA GLN A 185 7.81 -7.29 5.92
C GLN A 185 6.49 -6.71 5.39
N VAL A 186 6.09 -5.54 5.90
CA VAL A 186 4.83 -4.88 5.52
C VAL A 186 4.73 -4.69 4.00
N ASN A 187 5.84 -4.27 3.35
CA ASN A 187 5.85 -4.08 1.90
C ASN A 187 5.57 -5.38 1.14
N LYS A 188 6.14 -6.51 1.58
CA LYS A 188 5.88 -7.82 0.96
C LYS A 188 4.40 -8.21 1.10
N THR A 189 3.84 -8.08 2.29
CA THR A 189 2.41 -8.35 2.53
C THR A 189 1.53 -7.44 1.67
N ALA A 190 1.87 -6.15 1.57
CA ALA A 190 1.14 -5.21 0.72
C ALA A 190 1.24 -5.53 -0.77
N MET A 191 2.37 -6.03 -1.24
CA MET A 191 2.52 -6.52 -2.61
C MET A 191 1.68 -7.76 -2.86
N GLU A 192 1.71 -8.74 -1.96
CA GLU A 192 0.91 -9.96 -2.06
C GLU A 192 -0.59 -9.65 -2.05
N TYR A 193 -1.02 -8.66 -1.28
CA TYR A 193 -2.40 -8.18 -1.25
C TYR A 193 -2.82 -7.51 -2.56
N ASN A 194 -1.96 -6.67 -3.15
CA ASN A 194 -2.28 -5.88 -4.33
C ASN A 194 -2.03 -6.59 -5.67
N VAL A 195 -1.20 -7.65 -5.67
CA VAL A 195 -0.85 -8.40 -6.87
C VAL A 195 -1.44 -9.81 -6.79
N PRO A 196 -2.55 -10.07 -7.47
CA PRO A 196 -3.19 -11.38 -7.42
C PRO A 196 -2.28 -12.46 -8.03
N LEU A 197 -2.35 -13.67 -7.46
CA LEU A 197 -1.65 -14.82 -8.00
C LEU A 197 -2.18 -15.16 -9.39
N CYS A 198 -1.28 -15.12 -10.38
CA CYS A 198 -1.59 -15.52 -11.75
C CYS A 198 -1.12 -16.95 -12.01
N LYS A 199 -2.02 -17.80 -12.52
CA LYS A 199 -1.64 -19.11 -13.01
C LYS A 199 -0.88 -18.96 -14.32
N SER A 200 0.36 -19.46 -14.39
CA SER A 200 1.19 -19.42 -15.60
C SER A 200 1.62 -20.83 -16.00
N ASN A 201 1.74 -21.07 -17.29
CA ASN A 201 2.34 -22.27 -17.85
C ASN A 201 3.88 -22.15 -18.00
N VAL A 202 4.44 -20.99 -17.63
CA VAL A 202 5.89 -20.75 -17.70
C VAL A 202 6.54 -21.29 -16.41
N THR A 203 7.51 -22.17 -16.61
CA THR A 203 8.32 -22.68 -15.50
C THR A 203 9.57 -21.84 -15.36
N VAL A 204 9.72 -21.16 -14.25
CA VAL A 204 10.99 -20.49 -13.90
C VAL A 204 11.97 -21.54 -13.38
N PRO A 205 13.21 -21.61 -13.91
CA PRO A 205 14.24 -22.54 -13.42
C PRO A 205 14.44 -22.42 -11.91
N ALA A 206 14.59 -23.55 -11.22
CA ALA A 206 14.69 -23.59 -9.76
C ALA A 206 15.82 -22.69 -9.25
N ALA A 207 16.99 -22.71 -9.90
CA ALA A 207 18.13 -21.90 -9.50
C ALA A 207 17.85 -20.39 -9.59
N LEU A 208 17.14 -19.92 -10.61
CA LEU A 208 16.75 -18.52 -10.75
C LEU A 208 15.67 -18.14 -9.72
N ARG A 209 14.66 -18.99 -9.55
CA ARG A 209 13.61 -18.79 -8.55
C ARG A 209 14.20 -18.68 -7.14
N ASP A 210 15.10 -19.58 -6.76
CA ASP A 210 15.74 -19.59 -5.46
C ASP A 210 16.62 -18.35 -5.25
N THR A 211 17.30 -17.88 -6.30
CA THR A 211 18.04 -16.61 -6.30
C THR A 211 17.10 -15.43 -6.02
N LEU A 212 16.00 -15.33 -6.75
CA LEU A 212 15.04 -14.21 -6.61
C LEU A 212 14.36 -14.23 -5.23
N ASN A 213 14.02 -15.39 -4.69
CA ASN A 213 13.38 -15.51 -3.38
C ASN A 213 14.30 -15.13 -2.21
N ASN A 214 15.62 -15.20 -2.38
CA ASN A 214 16.58 -14.97 -1.31
C ASN A 214 17.47 -13.72 -1.48
N CYS A 215 17.24 -12.92 -2.52
CA CYS A 215 18.12 -11.79 -2.83
C CYS A 215 17.83 -10.50 -2.04
N GLY A 216 16.71 -10.42 -1.31
CA GLY A 216 16.28 -9.19 -0.62
C GLY A 216 15.82 -8.08 -1.57
N LEU A 217 15.50 -8.43 -2.82
CA LEU A 217 14.95 -7.54 -3.83
C LEU A 217 13.54 -7.98 -4.22
N TYR A 218 12.75 -7.03 -4.66
CA TYR A 218 11.38 -7.29 -5.15
C TYR A 218 11.37 -7.36 -6.67
N LEU A 219 10.81 -8.44 -7.23
CA LEU A 219 10.62 -8.58 -8.67
C LEU A 219 9.45 -7.69 -9.13
N GLN A 220 9.78 -6.65 -9.92
CA GLN A 220 8.80 -5.70 -10.44
C GLN A 220 8.24 -6.13 -11.79
N ALA A 221 9.07 -6.73 -12.62
CA ALA A 221 8.65 -7.24 -13.93
C ALA A 221 9.53 -8.40 -14.37
N MET A 222 8.90 -9.34 -15.07
CA MET A 222 9.53 -10.40 -15.83
C MET A 222 8.88 -10.42 -17.22
N LYS A 223 9.67 -10.15 -18.26
CA LYS A 223 9.17 -10.04 -19.64
C LYS A 223 10.20 -10.45 -20.66
N CYS A 224 9.80 -10.77 -21.89
CA CYS A 224 10.73 -10.88 -23.00
C CYS A 224 11.24 -9.49 -23.42
N SER A 225 12.49 -9.42 -23.90
CA SER A 225 12.99 -8.22 -24.59
C SER A 225 12.20 -8.00 -25.91
N GLU A 226 12.25 -6.78 -26.45
CA GLU A 226 11.52 -6.45 -27.69
C GLU A 226 11.97 -7.28 -28.90
N ASP A 227 13.26 -7.63 -28.95
CA ASP A 227 13.86 -8.49 -29.99
C ASP A 227 13.69 -10.00 -29.73
N GLY A 228 13.12 -10.37 -28.55
CA GLY A 228 12.90 -11.75 -28.14
C GLY A 228 14.16 -12.54 -27.75
N GLN A 229 15.31 -11.88 -27.62
CA GLN A 229 16.59 -12.56 -27.36
C GLN A 229 16.85 -12.82 -25.87
N TYR A 230 16.14 -12.12 -24.96
CA TYR A 230 16.41 -12.18 -23.53
C TYR A 230 15.12 -12.27 -22.72
N LEU A 231 15.23 -12.86 -21.52
CA LEU A 231 14.28 -12.66 -20.44
C LEU A 231 14.77 -11.48 -19.60
N ILE A 232 13.99 -10.41 -19.56
CA ILE A 232 14.27 -9.21 -18.76
C ILE A 232 13.69 -9.38 -17.36
N LEU A 233 14.51 -9.16 -16.34
CA LEU A 233 14.10 -9.06 -14.96
C LEU A 233 14.33 -7.64 -14.46
N ARG A 234 13.28 -7.03 -13.93
CA ARG A 234 13.39 -5.73 -13.24
C ARG A 234 13.17 -5.93 -11.76
N LEU A 235 14.21 -5.62 -11.00
CA LEU A 235 14.27 -5.81 -9.55
C LEU A 235 14.35 -4.45 -8.88
N SER A 236 13.81 -4.32 -7.68
CA SER A 236 13.94 -3.12 -6.87
C SER A 236 14.28 -3.46 -5.42
N GLU A 237 15.16 -2.68 -4.84
CA GLU A 237 15.33 -2.64 -3.41
C GLU A 237 14.29 -1.67 -2.83
N GLN A 238 13.48 -2.10 -1.86
CA GLN A 238 12.40 -1.29 -1.31
C GLN A 238 12.40 -1.20 0.23
N ASP A 239 13.37 -1.83 0.88
CA ASP A 239 13.47 -1.89 2.33
C ASP A 239 14.52 -0.92 2.90
N GLY A 240 15.19 -0.12 2.03
CA GLY A 240 16.24 0.80 2.42
C GLY A 240 17.58 0.11 2.78
N ARG A 241 17.83 -1.08 2.24
CA ARG A 241 18.98 -1.92 2.56
C ARG A 241 20.06 -1.89 1.47
N ARG A 242 21.23 -2.39 1.83
CA ARG A 242 22.32 -2.65 0.89
C ARG A 242 22.59 -4.14 0.87
N GLY A 243 22.94 -4.66 -0.30
CA GLY A 243 23.23 -6.08 -0.43
C GLY A 243 23.87 -6.45 -1.74
N LYS A 244 23.84 -7.74 -2.03
CA LYS A 244 24.30 -8.32 -3.29
C LYS A 244 23.34 -9.40 -3.73
N ILE A 245 23.08 -9.46 -5.03
CA ILE A 245 22.45 -10.60 -5.67
C ILE A 245 23.49 -11.36 -6.48
N ALA A 246 23.53 -12.68 -6.32
CA ALA A 246 24.42 -13.58 -7.06
C ALA A 246 23.58 -14.51 -7.93
N PHE A 247 23.73 -14.40 -9.25
CA PHE A 247 23.06 -15.26 -10.22
C PHE A 247 23.84 -16.57 -10.43
N PRO A 248 23.17 -17.69 -10.70
CA PRO A 248 23.85 -18.97 -10.99
C PRO A 248 24.60 -18.97 -12.32
N PHE A 249 24.28 -18.04 -13.21
CA PHE A 249 24.86 -17.83 -14.54
C PHE A 249 25.22 -16.35 -14.72
N GLU A 250 25.85 -16.03 -15.84
CA GLU A 250 26.19 -14.65 -16.20
C GLU A 250 24.96 -13.94 -16.76
N VAL A 251 24.64 -12.76 -16.24
CA VAL A 251 23.53 -11.91 -16.70
C VAL A 251 24.08 -10.64 -17.35
N GLN A 252 23.34 -10.11 -18.32
CA GLN A 252 23.63 -8.78 -18.87
C GLN A 252 23.02 -7.73 -17.94
N THR A 253 23.79 -6.74 -17.53
CA THR A 253 23.24 -5.56 -16.84
C THR A 253 22.73 -4.56 -17.88
N MET A 254 21.61 -3.92 -17.57
CA MET A 254 20.94 -3.00 -18.49
C MET A 254 20.51 -1.72 -17.78
N ASN A 255 20.39 -0.64 -18.54
CA ASN A 255 19.70 0.57 -18.08
C ASN A 255 18.16 0.39 -18.12
N LEU A 256 17.42 1.43 -17.76
CA LEU A 256 15.93 1.37 -17.68
C LEU A 256 15.26 1.25 -19.06
N ILE A 257 15.93 1.63 -20.14
CA ILE A 257 15.46 1.47 -21.54
C ILE A 257 16.03 0.22 -22.22
N GLU A 258 16.67 -0.66 -21.45
CA GLU A 258 17.12 -2.00 -21.84
C GLU A 258 18.34 -2.01 -22.77
N ASP A 259 19.16 -0.96 -22.78
CA ASP A 259 20.48 -1.00 -23.38
C ASP A 259 21.46 -1.79 -22.49
N ILE A 260 22.27 -2.67 -23.08
CA ILE A 260 23.28 -3.46 -22.38
C ILE A 260 24.42 -2.55 -21.91
N GLU A 261 24.73 -2.57 -20.63
CA GLU A 261 25.83 -1.82 -20.01
C GLU A 261 27.02 -2.70 -19.65
N GLY A 262 26.79 -4.00 -19.45
CA GLY A 262 27.83 -4.94 -19.05
C GLY A 262 27.32 -6.33 -18.81
N SER A 263 28.18 -7.17 -18.20
CA SER A 263 27.86 -8.56 -17.88
C SER A 263 28.52 -8.95 -16.54
N THR A 264 27.79 -9.68 -15.71
CA THR A 264 28.30 -10.13 -14.39
C THR A 264 27.46 -11.26 -13.83
N LYS A 265 28.02 -11.97 -12.83
CA LYS A 265 27.27 -12.92 -11.98
C LYS A 265 26.81 -12.31 -10.66
N VAL A 266 27.40 -11.18 -10.24
CA VAL A 266 27.12 -10.59 -8.92
C VAL A 266 26.89 -9.10 -9.08
N ILE A 267 25.76 -8.64 -8.61
CA ILE A 267 25.37 -7.22 -8.60
C ILE A 267 25.28 -6.77 -7.14
N SER A 268 25.96 -5.69 -6.81
CA SER A 268 25.78 -4.97 -5.54
C SER A 268 24.67 -3.95 -5.70
N TYR A 269 23.83 -3.80 -4.71
CA TYR A 269 22.74 -2.84 -4.74
C TYR A 269 22.71 -1.92 -3.50
N HIS A 270 22.10 -0.77 -3.67
CA HIS A 270 21.93 0.29 -2.69
C HIS A 270 20.46 0.46 -2.31
N PRO A 271 20.17 1.21 -1.22
CA PRO A 271 18.80 1.54 -0.85
C PRO A 271 18.02 2.17 -2.00
N PHE A 272 16.82 1.65 -2.25
CA PHE A 272 15.86 2.14 -3.24
C PHE A 272 16.35 2.10 -4.69
N GLU A 273 17.27 1.19 -4.99
CA GLU A 273 17.83 1.02 -6.33
C GLU A 273 16.93 0.14 -7.21
N LEU A 274 16.77 0.55 -8.47
CA LEU A 274 16.17 -0.24 -9.54
C LEU A 274 17.28 -0.90 -10.36
N ILE A 275 17.16 -2.21 -10.56
CA ILE A 275 18.13 -3.04 -11.30
C ILE A 275 17.41 -3.69 -12.46
N THR A 276 17.97 -3.58 -13.66
CA THR A 276 17.49 -4.31 -14.82
C THR A 276 18.57 -5.28 -15.28
N VAL A 277 18.20 -6.55 -15.45
CA VAL A 277 19.08 -7.58 -15.97
C VAL A 277 18.40 -8.38 -17.06
N ALA A 278 19.18 -8.86 -18.02
CA ALA A 278 18.75 -9.77 -19.06
C ALA A 278 19.39 -11.14 -18.86
N VAL A 279 18.57 -12.17 -18.94
CA VAL A 279 18.95 -13.58 -18.89
C VAL A 279 18.80 -14.18 -20.26
N LYS A 280 19.81 -14.90 -20.72
CA LYS A 280 19.74 -15.59 -22.02
C LYS A 280 18.81 -16.81 -21.94
N PRO A 281 18.08 -17.15 -23.01
CA PRO A 281 17.24 -18.34 -23.04
C PRO A 281 17.97 -19.64 -22.77
N GLU A 282 19.26 -19.73 -23.14
CA GLU A 282 20.12 -20.90 -22.93
C GLU A 282 20.49 -21.13 -21.44
N ASP A 283 20.31 -20.12 -20.60
CA ASP A 283 20.56 -20.17 -19.14
C ASP A 283 19.26 -20.45 -18.34
N LEU A 284 18.10 -20.53 -19.03
CA LEU A 284 16.77 -20.83 -18.48
C LEU A 284 16.44 -22.33 -18.69
#